data_cae69f2acceaca5fd51a5a01071b18a8
#
_entry.id   cae69f2acceaca5fd51a5a01071b18a8
#
_cell.length_a   1.000
_cell.length_b   1.000
_cell.length_c   1.000
_cell.angle_alpha   90.00
_cell.angle_beta   90.00
_cell.angle_gamma   90.00
#
_symmetry.space_group_name_H-M   'P 1'
#
loop_
_entity.id
_entity.type
_entity.pdbx_description
1 polymer ?
#
loop_
_entity_poly.entity_id
_entity_poly.type
_entity_poly.pdbx_seq_one_letter_code
_entity_poly.pdbx_strand_id
1 'polypeptide(L)'
;VISVWDGAYGISVGAEYQTTKEDISEILKGFQRDEQGKGFDIFIVEAWDYPALINTFVKASKVAREEHVPVMIHVKGMTQPQGHSTSGSHERYKSEERLQWERDHDCILKFGEWMIAEGVVKQEDLDALINEAKKEAREGKKAAWSIYQSQPIRLRNEVIPLLKDIQVQGEKGIFTTNVIKDLEAVEDIEVAHSFKAVRKALRLVIGDDKVNTTHLKAWLAKENKEQTKRYSSHLYSENDTDKLLDFVPADLSKAESVDARIVIRDNFDALFTKYPETLVFGEDSGKIGDVNQGLEGMQLKYGETRVSDAGIREATILGQGIGMAM
;
A
#
# COMPACT_ATOMS: atom_id res chain seq x y z
N VAL A 1 25.99 -4.11 -16.67
CA VAL A 1 24.95 -3.17 -17.15
C VAL A 1 24.06 -2.80 -15.98
N ILE A 2 23.89 -1.51 -15.73
CA ILE A 2 22.94 -0.95 -14.77
C ILE A 2 21.76 -0.39 -15.57
N SER A 3 20.55 -0.75 -15.25
CA SER A 3 19.35 -0.25 -15.92
C SER A 3 18.51 0.56 -14.90
N VAL A 4 18.28 1.82 -15.23
CA VAL A 4 17.44 2.73 -14.44
C VAL A 4 16.15 2.98 -15.22
N TRP A 5 15.00 2.65 -14.64
CA TRP A 5 13.69 2.81 -15.24
C TRP A 5 12.99 3.98 -14.56
N ASP A 6 12.91 5.10 -15.25
CA ASP A 6 12.52 6.39 -14.68
C ASP A 6 11.13 6.82 -15.14
N GLY A 7 10.20 6.87 -14.18
CA GLY A 7 8.83 7.36 -14.34
C GLY A 7 8.64 8.80 -13.86
N ALA A 8 9.72 9.48 -13.48
CA ALA A 8 9.72 10.84 -12.91
C ALA A 8 9.00 10.99 -11.55
N TYR A 9 8.60 9.90 -10.94
CA TYR A 9 7.96 9.90 -9.62
C TYR A 9 8.47 8.75 -8.75
N GLY A 10 8.70 9.05 -7.46
CA GLY A 10 8.82 8.04 -6.43
C GLY A 10 7.52 8.00 -5.64
N ILE A 11 6.66 7.01 -5.91
CA ILE A 11 5.27 6.95 -5.44
C ILE A 11 4.50 8.19 -5.94
N SER A 12 4.34 9.23 -5.10
CA SER A 12 3.69 10.50 -5.41
C SER A 12 4.65 11.69 -5.41
N VAL A 13 5.91 11.46 -5.00
CA VAL A 13 6.94 12.50 -4.92
C VAL A 13 7.60 12.68 -6.29
N GLY A 14 7.55 13.88 -6.83
CA GLY A 14 8.14 14.21 -8.12
C GLY A 14 9.67 14.15 -8.15
N ALA A 15 10.25 14.00 -9.34
CA ALA A 15 11.70 13.91 -9.54
C ALA A 15 12.46 15.10 -8.95
N GLU A 16 11.83 16.28 -8.87
CA GLU A 16 12.37 17.49 -8.28
C GLU A 16 12.77 17.34 -6.81
N TYR A 17 12.09 16.46 -6.08
CA TYR A 17 12.41 16.13 -4.68
C TYR A 17 13.24 14.84 -4.55
N GLN A 18 13.17 13.95 -5.54
CA GLN A 18 13.82 12.63 -5.50
C GLN A 18 15.26 12.68 -5.95
N THR A 19 15.54 13.41 -7.02
CA THR A 19 16.79 13.29 -7.76
C THR A 19 17.41 14.66 -8.01
N THR A 20 18.63 14.87 -7.53
CA THR A 20 19.40 16.09 -7.84
C THR A 20 19.40 16.33 -9.35
N LYS A 21 19.13 17.56 -9.80
CA LYS A 21 18.93 17.93 -11.22
C LYS A 21 17.78 17.19 -11.90
N GLU A 22 16.92 16.48 -11.17
CA GLU A 22 15.77 15.75 -11.69
C GLU A 22 16.10 14.63 -12.70
N ASP A 23 17.41 14.34 -12.90
CA ASP A 23 17.88 13.45 -13.96
C ASP A 23 19.16 12.72 -13.54
N ILE A 24 19.08 11.40 -13.41
CA ILE A 24 20.21 10.56 -13.00
C ILE A 24 21.37 10.58 -14.04
N SER A 25 21.03 10.70 -15.32
CA SER A 25 22.07 10.78 -16.36
C SER A 25 22.86 12.07 -16.27
N GLU A 26 22.20 13.19 -15.97
CA GLU A 26 22.85 14.49 -15.78
C GLU A 26 23.71 14.52 -14.51
N ILE A 27 23.32 13.83 -13.44
CA ILE A 27 24.15 13.68 -12.23
C ILE A 27 25.42 12.92 -12.56
N LEU A 28 25.28 11.80 -13.28
CA LEU A 28 26.37 10.86 -13.56
C LEU A 28 27.20 11.22 -14.78
N LYS A 29 26.89 12.32 -15.48
CA LYS A 29 27.58 12.76 -16.69
C LYS A 29 29.10 12.92 -16.50
N GLY A 30 29.54 13.31 -15.30
CA GLY A 30 30.96 13.41 -14.97
C GLY A 30 31.70 12.06 -14.92
N PHE A 31 30.95 10.94 -14.93
CA PHE A 31 31.52 9.59 -15.01
C PHE A 31 31.46 8.97 -16.40
N GLN A 32 30.92 9.72 -17.39
CA GLN A 32 30.92 9.28 -18.78
C GLN A 32 32.35 9.01 -19.24
N ARG A 33 32.56 7.90 -19.96
CA ARG A 33 33.83 7.49 -20.48
C ARG A 33 34.49 8.61 -21.31
N ASP A 34 35.72 8.96 -20.94
CA ASP A 34 36.52 9.98 -21.59
C ASP A 34 37.29 9.40 -22.80
N GLU A 35 38.04 10.27 -23.48
CA GLU A 35 38.89 9.90 -24.64
C GLU A 35 40.03 8.93 -24.28
N GLN A 36 40.40 8.85 -23.00
CA GLN A 36 41.40 7.90 -22.48
C GLN A 36 40.78 6.56 -22.08
N GLY A 37 39.48 6.38 -22.27
CA GLY A 37 38.74 5.15 -21.94
C GLY A 37 38.39 4.99 -20.46
N LYS A 38 38.52 6.04 -19.64
CA LYS A 38 38.16 6.01 -18.22
C LYS A 38 36.71 6.41 -18.02
N GLY A 39 35.98 5.65 -17.20
CA GLY A 39 34.56 5.89 -16.90
C GLY A 39 33.69 4.75 -17.38
N PHE A 40 32.39 5.03 -17.54
CA PHE A 40 31.39 4.08 -18.05
C PHE A 40 30.50 4.76 -19.11
N ASP A 41 29.85 3.95 -19.93
CA ASP A 41 28.96 4.49 -20.96
C ASP A 41 27.55 4.70 -20.42
N ILE A 42 26.96 5.86 -20.76
CA ILE A 42 25.59 6.23 -20.41
C ILE A 42 24.75 6.25 -21.69
N PHE A 43 23.75 5.41 -21.75
CA PHE A 43 22.73 5.39 -22.80
C PHE A 43 21.41 5.92 -22.25
N ILE A 44 20.72 6.72 -23.04
CA ILE A 44 19.39 7.27 -22.69
C ILE A 44 18.43 6.82 -23.77
N VAL A 45 17.25 6.32 -23.36
CA VAL A 45 16.22 5.83 -24.28
C VAL A 45 14.83 6.02 -23.68
N GLU A 46 13.85 6.29 -24.53
CA GLU A 46 12.44 6.41 -24.10
C GLU A 46 11.82 5.02 -23.88
N ALA A 47 11.07 4.87 -22.79
CA ALA A 47 10.46 3.60 -22.37
C ALA A 47 9.37 3.10 -23.35
N TRP A 48 8.68 3.99 -24.02
CA TRP A 48 7.61 3.68 -24.99
C TRP A 48 8.11 3.37 -26.40
N ASP A 49 9.42 3.58 -26.69
CA ASP A 49 10.03 3.27 -27.99
C ASP A 49 10.68 1.88 -27.95
N TYR A 50 9.89 0.85 -28.25
CA TYR A 50 10.35 -0.53 -28.19
C TYR A 50 11.56 -0.84 -29.12
N PRO A 51 11.60 -0.43 -30.42
CA PRO A 51 12.78 -0.61 -31.26
C PRO A 51 14.03 0.06 -30.71
N ALA A 52 13.91 1.28 -30.22
CA ALA A 52 15.03 2.00 -29.61
C ALA A 52 15.52 1.31 -28.34
N LEU A 53 14.61 0.80 -27.50
CA LEU A 53 14.95 0.01 -26.32
C LEU A 53 15.81 -1.20 -26.71
N ILE A 54 15.33 -2.05 -27.62
CA ILE A 54 16.06 -3.25 -28.06
C ILE A 54 17.46 -2.87 -28.59
N ASN A 55 17.54 -1.89 -29.48
CA ASN A 55 18.80 -1.43 -30.05
C ASN A 55 19.76 -0.91 -28.97
N THR A 56 19.26 -0.18 -28.01
CA THR A 56 20.06 0.36 -26.88
C THR A 56 20.61 -0.77 -26.01
N PHE A 57 19.76 -1.73 -25.64
CA PHE A 57 20.20 -2.87 -24.82
C PHE A 57 21.17 -3.77 -25.54
N VAL A 58 21.03 -3.98 -26.86
CA VAL A 58 21.98 -4.71 -27.67
C VAL A 58 23.34 -3.99 -27.70
N LYS A 59 23.37 -2.68 -27.97
CA LYS A 59 24.61 -1.87 -27.96
C LYS A 59 25.28 -1.90 -26.57
N ALA A 60 24.52 -1.64 -25.52
CA ALA A 60 25.02 -1.66 -24.15
C ALA A 60 25.59 -3.02 -23.75
N SER A 61 24.94 -4.11 -24.15
CA SER A 61 25.41 -5.47 -23.89
C SER A 61 26.72 -5.76 -24.66
N LYS A 62 26.85 -5.27 -25.88
CA LYS A 62 28.07 -5.41 -26.68
C LYS A 62 29.23 -4.69 -26.02
N VAL A 63 29.08 -3.41 -25.66
CA VAL A 63 30.08 -2.63 -24.92
C VAL A 63 30.51 -3.35 -23.65
N ALA A 64 29.56 -3.79 -22.85
CA ALA A 64 29.85 -4.43 -21.57
C ALA A 64 30.60 -5.78 -21.73
N ARG A 65 30.30 -6.56 -22.79
CA ARG A 65 30.87 -7.90 -23.00
C ARG A 65 32.18 -7.90 -23.80
N GLU A 66 32.28 -7.04 -24.80
CA GLU A 66 33.43 -7.01 -25.71
C GLU A 66 34.49 -6.02 -25.24
N GLU A 67 34.09 -4.86 -24.74
CA GLU A 67 35.02 -3.81 -24.31
C GLU A 67 35.26 -3.84 -22.78
N HIS A 68 34.51 -4.63 -22.03
CA HIS A 68 34.57 -4.72 -20.56
C HIS A 68 34.36 -3.38 -19.84
N VAL A 69 33.58 -2.49 -20.45
CA VAL A 69 33.22 -1.17 -19.91
C VAL A 69 31.88 -1.28 -19.19
N PRO A 70 31.74 -0.78 -17.95
CA PRO A 70 30.46 -0.68 -17.32
C PRO A 70 29.51 0.22 -18.12
N VAL A 71 28.22 -0.11 -18.11
CA VAL A 71 27.21 0.63 -18.86
C VAL A 71 26.03 0.94 -17.97
N MET A 72 25.53 2.17 -18.03
CA MET A 72 24.25 2.58 -17.50
C MET A 72 23.28 2.85 -18.64
N ILE A 73 22.08 2.30 -18.54
CA ILE A 73 20.96 2.60 -19.44
C ILE A 73 19.89 3.34 -18.62
N HIS A 74 19.65 4.60 -18.96
CA HIS A 74 18.58 5.40 -18.38
C HIS A 74 17.37 5.33 -19.31
N VAL A 75 16.35 4.56 -18.90
CA VAL A 75 15.08 4.42 -19.59
C VAL A 75 14.15 5.47 -19.04
N LYS A 76 13.88 6.51 -19.81
CA LYS A 76 13.06 7.66 -19.42
C LYS A 76 11.61 7.51 -19.87
N GLY A 77 10.74 8.26 -19.27
CA GLY A 77 9.33 8.32 -19.67
C GLY A 77 8.55 7.03 -19.41
N MET A 78 8.92 6.27 -18.39
CA MET A 78 8.09 5.15 -17.90
C MET A 78 6.72 5.65 -17.48
N THR A 79 5.68 4.97 -17.94
CA THR A 79 4.30 5.32 -17.61
C THR A 79 3.71 4.38 -16.61
N GLN A 80 2.89 4.92 -15.72
CA GLN A 80 2.06 4.17 -14.78
C GLN A 80 0.61 4.69 -14.87
N PRO A 81 -0.18 4.26 -15.87
CA PRO A 81 -1.51 4.82 -16.14
C PRO A 81 -2.52 4.70 -15.00
N GLN A 82 -2.25 3.84 -14.01
CA GLN A 82 -3.08 3.68 -12.81
C GLN A 82 -2.41 4.24 -11.54
N GLY A 83 -1.27 4.93 -11.67
CA GLY A 83 -0.45 5.37 -10.56
C GLY A 83 0.31 4.24 -9.87
N HIS A 84 0.94 4.56 -8.75
CA HIS A 84 1.78 3.62 -8.00
C HIS A 84 0.97 2.54 -7.29
N SER A 85 -0.13 2.95 -6.63
CA SER A 85 -0.95 2.04 -5.82
C SER A 85 -2.40 2.52 -5.74
N THR A 86 -3.26 1.68 -5.19
CA THR A 86 -4.67 2.02 -4.93
C THR A 86 -4.87 2.89 -3.69
N SER A 87 -3.84 3.14 -2.90
CA SER A 87 -3.92 3.95 -1.66
C SER A 87 -4.04 5.44 -1.91
N GLY A 88 -3.67 5.92 -3.10
CA GLY A 88 -3.80 7.31 -3.47
C GLY A 88 -4.02 7.49 -4.96
N SER A 89 -5.01 8.31 -5.30
CA SER A 89 -5.27 8.64 -6.70
C SER A 89 -4.16 9.53 -7.25
N HIS A 90 -3.62 9.18 -8.41
CA HIS A 90 -2.52 9.93 -9.04
C HIS A 90 -2.97 11.31 -9.56
N GLU A 91 -4.27 11.53 -9.72
CA GLU A 91 -4.85 12.85 -10.03
C GLU A 91 -4.62 13.88 -8.91
N ARG A 92 -4.26 13.41 -7.71
CA ARG A 92 -3.96 14.30 -6.57
C ARG A 92 -2.59 15.00 -6.68
N TYR A 93 -1.64 14.42 -7.41
CA TYR A 93 -0.27 14.92 -7.48
C TYR A 93 0.27 15.13 -8.89
N LYS A 94 -0.37 14.53 -9.93
CA LYS A 94 -0.03 14.75 -11.33
C LYS A 94 -0.96 15.79 -11.95
N SER A 95 -0.44 16.61 -12.87
CA SER A 95 -1.27 17.53 -13.65
C SER A 95 -2.10 16.77 -14.70
N GLU A 96 -3.16 17.42 -15.20
CA GLU A 96 -4.00 16.84 -16.26
C GLU A 96 -3.21 16.57 -17.54
N GLU A 97 -2.28 17.47 -17.91
CA GLU A 97 -1.39 17.30 -19.06
C GLU A 97 -0.47 16.08 -18.88
N ARG A 98 0.08 15.89 -17.67
CA ARG A 98 0.90 14.72 -17.35
C ARG A 98 0.09 13.43 -17.44
N LEU A 99 -1.11 13.41 -16.91
CA LEU A 99 -2.00 12.23 -16.97
C LEU A 99 -2.41 11.90 -18.41
N GLN A 100 -2.67 12.93 -19.24
CA GLN A 100 -2.95 12.71 -20.65
C GLN A 100 -1.73 12.18 -21.39
N TRP A 101 -0.55 12.76 -21.14
CA TRP A 101 0.69 12.29 -21.73
C TRP A 101 0.99 10.81 -21.38
N GLU A 102 0.76 10.39 -20.12
CA GLU A 102 0.93 8.99 -19.71
C GLU A 102 -0.05 8.04 -20.40
N ARG A 103 -1.29 8.47 -20.65
CA ARG A 103 -2.24 7.68 -21.45
C ARG A 103 -1.80 7.53 -22.89
N ASP A 104 -1.30 8.61 -23.48
CA ASP A 104 -0.88 8.63 -24.89
C ASP A 104 0.44 7.89 -25.12
N HIS A 105 1.28 7.77 -24.08
CA HIS A 105 2.59 7.11 -24.11
C HIS A 105 2.62 5.83 -23.26
N ASP A 106 1.46 5.24 -22.98
CA ASP A 106 1.43 3.92 -22.31
C ASP A 106 2.29 2.92 -23.08
N CYS A 107 3.30 2.38 -22.41
CA CYS A 107 4.31 1.51 -23.04
C CYS A 107 3.68 0.26 -23.65
N ILE A 108 2.60 -0.28 -23.06
CA ILE A 108 1.88 -1.45 -23.60
C ILE A 108 1.08 -1.04 -24.84
N LEU A 109 0.41 0.10 -24.81
CA LEU A 109 -0.31 0.64 -25.97
C LEU A 109 0.65 0.89 -27.13
N LYS A 110 1.75 1.59 -26.90
CA LYS A 110 2.78 1.88 -27.93
C LYS A 110 3.41 0.64 -28.50
N PHE A 111 3.65 -0.38 -27.67
CA PHE A 111 4.13 -1.67 -28.13
C PHE A 111 3.11 -2.38 -29.06
N GLY A 112 1.82 -2.34 -28.70
CA GLY A 112 0.74 -2.85 -29.54
C GLY A 112 0.65 -2.13 -30.89
N GLU A 113 0.72 -0.79 -30.90
CA GLU A 113 0.72 0.04 -32.10
C GLU A 113 1.91 -0.32 -33.01
N TRP A 114 3.08 -0.48 -32.45
CA TRP A 114 4.27 -0.89 -33.19
C TRP A 114 4.12 -2.30 -33.78
N MET A 115 3.63 -3.28 -33.03
CA MET A 115 3.44 -4.64 -33.54
C MET A 115 2.46 -4.66 -34.73
N ILE A 116 1.44 -3.84 -34.72
CA ILE A 116 0.48 -3.72 -35.83
C ILE A 116 1.15 -3.06 -37.03
N ALA A 117 1.88 -1.97 -36.81
CA ALA A 117 2.57 -1.23 -37.87
C ALA A 117 3.62 -2.11 -38.60
N GLU A 118 4.33 -2.97 -37.86
CA GLU A 118 5.30 -3.92 -38.43
C GLU A 118 4.66 -5.21 -38.95
N GLY A 119 3.36 -5.35 -38.89
CA GLY A 119 2.63 -6.53 -39.36
C GLY A 119 2.87 -7.79 -38.52
N VAL A 120 3.35 -7.67 -37.31
CA VAL A 120 3.59 -8.78 -36.38
C VAL A 120 2.27 -9.37 -35.88
N VAL A 121 1.28 -8.52 -35.65
CA VAL A 121 -0.06 -8.91 -35.19
C VAL A 121 -1.13 -8.05 -35.87
N LYS A 122 -2.32 -8.60 -36.04
CA LYS A 122 -3.48 -7.82 -36.48
C LYS A 122 -4.21 -7.22 -35.29
N GLN A 123 -4.93 -6.11 -35.53
CA GLN A 123 -5.73 -5.46 -34.47
C GLN A 123 -6.71 -6.44 -33.80
N GLU A 124 -7.38 -7.27 -34.60
CA GLU A 124 -8.37 -8.24 -34.11
C GLU A 124 -7.74 -9.27 -33.15
N ASP A 125 -6.52 -9.75 -33.46
CA ASP A 125 -5.81 -10.72 -32.62
C ASP A 125 -5.34 -10.05 -31.31
N LEU A 126 -4.88 -8.79 -31.38
CA LEU A 126 -4.48 -8.02 -30.23
C LEU A 126 -5.67 -7.75 -29.29
N ASP A 127 -6.82 -7.37 -29.85
CA ASP A 127 -8.05 -7.16 -29.07
C ASP A 127 -8.53 -8.45 -28.41
N ALA A 128 -8.43 -9.58 -29.10
CA ALA A 128 -8.77 -10.90 -28.54
C ALA A 128 -7.84 -11.24 -27.36
N LEU A 129 -6.54 -11.04 -27.52
CA LEU A 129 -5.54 -11.27 -26.47
C LEU A 129 -5.77 -10.41 -25.23
N ILE A 130 -6.06 -9.12 -25.44
CA ILE A 130 -6.38 -8.18 -24.34
C ILE A 130 -7.64 -8.61 -23.58
N ASN A 131 -8.66 -9.07 -24.30
CA ASN A 131 -9.91 -9.54 -23.69
C ASN A 131 -9.69 -10.84 -22.90
N GLU A 132 -8.88 -11.76 -23.41
CA GLU A 132 -8.52 -12.99 -22.71
C GLU A 132 -7.73 -12.68 -21.43
N ALA A 133 -6.69 -11.84 -21.50
CA ALA A 133 -5.92 -11.43 -20.34
C ALA A 133 -6.78 -10.76 -19.25
N LYS A 134 -7.73 -9.90 -19.66
CA LYS A 134 -8.71 -9.30 -18.74
C LYS A 134 -9.62 -10.34 -18.07
N LYS A 135 -10.00 -11.38 -18.80
CA LYS A 135 -10.81 -12.49 -18.28
C LYS A 135 -10.00 -13.29 -17.25
N GLU A 136 -8.78 -13.70 -17.60
CA GLU A 136 -7.89 -14.44 -16.71
C GLU A 136 -7.61 -13.67 -15.41
N ALA A 137 -7.34 -12.36 -15.49
CA ALA A 137 -7.13 -11.53 -14.31
C ALA A 137 -8.36 -11.51 -13.37
N ARG A 138 -9.58 -11.44 -13.93
CA ARG A 138 -10.82 -11.49 -13.16
C ARG A 138 -11.05 -12.87 -12.52
N GLU A 139 -10.78 -13.93 -13.25
CA GLU A 139 -10.89 -15.30 -12.74
C GLU A 139 -9.86 -15.56 -11.64
N GLY A 140 -8.61 -15.12 -11.84
CA GLY A 140 -7.56 -15.18 -10.81
C GLY A 140 -7.92 -14.43 -9.54
N LYS A 141 -8.45 -13.20 -9.66
CA LYS A 141 -8.98 -12.45 -8.52
C LYS A 141 -10.06 -13.21 -7.78
N LYS A 142 -11.05 -13.77 -8.51
CA LYS A 142 -12.15 -14.53 -7.92
C LYS A 142 -11.68 -15.79 -7.20
N ALA A 143 -10.74 -16.52 -7.80
CA ALA A 143 -10.14 -17.70 -7.19
C ALA A 143 -9.36 -17.36 -5.91
N ALA A 144 -8.53 -16.34 -5.94
CA ALA A 144 -7.78 -15.87 -4.76
C ALA A 144 -8.73 -15.45 -3.63
N TRP A 145 -9.78 -14.71 -3.94
CA TRP A 145 -10.80 -14.32 -2.96
C TRP A 145 -11.52 -15.53 -2.35
N SER A 146 -11.89 -16.51 -3.18
CA SER A 146 -12.51 -17.76 -2.70
C SER A 146 -11.61 -18.53 -1.74
N ILE A 147 -10.31 -18.62 -2.04
CA ILE A 147 -9.33 -19.27 -1.16
C ILE A 147 -9.21 -18.50 0.16
N TYR A 148 -9.10 -17.18 0.11
CA TYR A 148 -9.04 -16.33 1.31
C TYR A 148 -10.29 -16.51 2.19
N GLN A 149 -11.48 -16.53 1.60
CA GLN A 149 -12.75 -16.70 2.31
C GLN A 149 -12.97 -18.13 2.86
N SER A 150 -12.24 -19.12 2.38
CA SER A 150 -12.44 -20.52 2.77
C SER A 150 -12.32 -20.74 4.29
N GLN A 151 -11.35 -20.12 4.95
CA GLN A 151 -11.14 -20.24 6.39
C GLN A 151 -12.25 -19.56 7.22
N PRO A 152 -12.57 -18.27 7.02
CA PRO A 152 -13.68 -17.63 7.72
C PRO A 152 -15.01 -18.36 7.56
N ILE A 153 -15.32 -18.85 6.35
CA ILE A 153 -16.53 -19.66 6.07
C ILE A 153 -16.50 -20.96 6.85
N ARG A 154 -15.38 -21.67 6.87
CA ARG A 154 -15.21 -22.90 7.68
C ARG A 154 -15.51 -22.63 9.15
N LEU A 155 -14.90 -21.60 9.73
CA LEU A 155 -15.11 -21.24 11.14
C LEU A 155 -16.57 -20.89 11.43
N ARG A 156 -17.24 -20.14 10.57
CA ARG A 156 -18.68 -19.86 10.68
C ARG A 156 -19.50 -21.15 10.68
N ASN A 157 -19.21 -22.04 9.75
CA ASN A 157 -19.93 -23.30 9.60
C ASN A 157 -19.72 -24.25 10.79
N GLU A 158 -18.58 -24.18 11.46
CA GLU A 158 -18.32 -24.91 12.72
C GLU A 158 -19.08 -24.28 13.91
N VAL A 159 -19.16 -22.95 13.98
CA VAL A 159 -19.73 -22.22 15.12
C VAL A 159 -21.24 -22.24 15.11
N ILE A 160 -21.91 -22.10 13.97
CA ILE A 160 -23.37 -22.04 13.89
C ILE A 160 -24.07 -23.24 14.52
N PRO A 161 -23.67 -24.52 14.23
CA PRO A 161 -24.25 -25.68 14.91
C PRO A 161 -24.07 -25.67 16.43
N LEU A 162 -22.89 -25.23 16.92
CA LEU A 162 -22.62 -25.14 18.35
C LEU A 162 -23.50 -24.07 19.03
N LEU A 163 -23.75 -22.96 18.36
CA LEU A 163 -24.67 -21.93 18.85
C LEU A 163 -26.13 -22.41 18.85
N LYS A 164 -26.54 -23.14 17.81
CA LYS A 164 -27.90 -23.74 17.72
C LYS A 164 -28.13 -24.80 18.78
N ASP A 165 -27.10 -25.57 19.15
CA ASP A 165 -27.17 -26.55 20.23
C ASP A 165 -27.44 -25.89 21.57
N ILE A 166 -26.74 -24.82 21.93
CA ILE A 166 -26.98 -24.12 23.20
C ILE A 166 -28.28 -23.26 23.19
N GLN A 167 -28.76 -22.83 22.02
CA GLN A 167 -29.98 -22.03 21.88
C GLN A 167 -31.23 -22.69 22.49
N VAL A 168 -31.29 -24.00 22.40
CA VAL A 168 -32.44 -24.80 22.86
C VAL A 168 -32.30 -25.29 24.32
N GLN A 169 -31.21 -24.89 25.01
CA GLN A 169 -30.91 -25.33 26.36
C GLN A 169 -31.20 -24.24 27.38
N GLY A 170 -31.69 -24.62 28.57
CA GLY A 170 -31.91 -23.71 29.71
C GLY A 170 -32.89 -22.58 29.42
N GLU A 171 -32.86 -21.55 30.25
CA GLU A 171 -33.68 -20.36 30.08
C GLU A 171 -33.00 -19.27 29.28
N LYS A 172 -31.65 -19.21 29.32
CA LYS A 172 -30.88 -18.17 28.66
C LYS A 172 -30.40 -18.57 27.26
N GLY A 173 -30.48 -19.85 26.88
CA GLY A 173 -30.04 -20.32 25.54
C GLY A 173 -30.70 -19.55 24.41
N ILE A 174 -31.98 -19.19 24.56
CA ILE A 174 -32.75 -18.44 23.56
C ILE A 174 -32.15 -17.08 23.22
N PHE A 175 -31.41 -16.45 24.16
CA PHE A 175 -30.74 -15.16 23.92
C PHE A 175 -29.68 -15.19 22.84
N THR A 176 -29.21 -16.40 22.44
CA THR A 176 -28.25 -16.59 21.34
C THR A 176 -28.89 -16.47 19.95
N THR A 177 -30.22 -16.41 19.85
CA THR A 177 -30.95 -16.32 18.57
C THR A 177 -30.46 -15.19 17.66
N ASN A 178 -30.31 -13.99 18.21
CA ASN A 178 -29.82 -12.85 17.41
C ASN A 178 -28.34 -12.99 17.06
N VAL A 179 -27.54 -13.64 17.91
CA VAL A 179 -26.12 -13.90 17.61
C VAL A 179 -25.97 -14.82 16.41
N ILE A 180 -26.85 -15.82 16.30
CA ILE A 180 -26.89 -16.76 15.16
C ILE A 180 -27.31 -16.03 13.89
N LYS A 181 -28.41 -15.26 13.95
CA LYS A 181 -28.91 -14.48 12.81
C LYS A 181 -27.89 -13.48 12.30
N ASP A 182 -27.27 -12.73 13.21
CA ASP A 182 -26.24 -11.75 12.88
C ASP A 182 -25.06 -12.44 12.16
N LEU A 183 -24.59 -13.60 12.65
CA LEU A 183 -23.48 -14.33 12.05
C LEU A 183 -23.84 -14.97 10.69
N GLU A 184 -25.07 -15.45 10.54
CA GLU A 184 -25.57 -16.01 9.26
C GLU A 184 -25.72 -14.93 8.18
N ALA A 185 -26.05 -13.69 8.58
CA ALA A 185 -26.28 -12.56 7.66
C ALA A 185 -25.01 -11.86 7.17
N VAL A 186 -23.82 -12.18 7.71
CA VAL A 186 -22.57 -11.56 7.27
C VAL A 186 -22.20 -12.06 5.88
N GLU A 187 -22.19 -11.16 4.90
CA GLU A 187 -21.79 -11.47 3.51
C GLU A 187 -20.28 -11.64 3.41
N ASP A 188 -19.50 -10.62 3.81
CA ASP A 188 -18.03 -10.66 3.81
C ASP A 188 -17.52 -11.12 5.19
N ILE A 189 -17.57 -12.43 5.39
CA ILE A 189 -17.20 -13.06 6.66
C ILE A 189 -15.69 -12.98 6.91
N GLU A 190 -15.32 -12.58 8.12
CA GLU A 190 -13.96 -12.61 8.64
C GLU A 190 -13.86 -13.56 9.83
N VAL A 191 -12.62 -13.99 10.14
CA VAL A 191 -12.32 -14.82 11.32
C VAL A 191 -12.88 -14.21 12.60
N ALA A 192 -12.74 -12.88 12.75
CA ALA A 192 -13.20 -12.14 13.92
C ALA A 192 -14.71 -12.28 14.20
N HIS A 193 -15.55 -12.42 13.17
CA HIS A 193 -16.99 -12.54 13.34
C HIS A 193 -17.38 -13.81 14.11
N SER A 194 -16.77 -14.95 13.78
CA SER A 194 -17.00 -16.21 14.50
C SER A 194 -16.56 -16.13 15.97
N PHE A 195 -15.40 -15.55 16.24
CA PHE A 195 -14.92 -15.35 17.60
C PHE A 195 -15.81 -14.39 18.42
N LYS A 196 -16.24 -13.28 17.80
CA LYS A 196 -17.19 -12.34 18.45
C LYS A 196 -18.50 -13.02 18.79
N ALA A 197 -19.05 -13.82 17.87
CA ALA A 197 -20.29 -14.56 18.08
C ALA A 197 -20.18 -15.53 19.25
N VAL A 198 -19.12 -16.36 19.28
CA VAL A 198 -18.88 -17.31 20.38
C VAL A 198 -18.73 -16.61 21.72
N ARG A 199 -17.92 -15.55 21.80
CA ARG A 199 -17.73 -14.79 23.04
C ARG A 199 -19.00 -14.09 23.51
N LYS A 200 -19.81 -13.54 22.58
CA LYS A 200 -21.10 -12.94 22.87
C LYS A 200 -22.09 -13.97 23.42
N ALA A 201 -22.18 -15.14 22.78
CA ALA A 201 -23.05 -16.22 23.23
C ALA A 201 -22.68 -16.72 24.64
N LEU A 202 -21.39 -16.99 24.89
CA LEU A 202 -20.91 -17.40 26.21
C LEU A 202 -21.27 -16.40 27.31
N ARG A 203 -21.20 -15.08 27.03
CA ARG A 203 -21.61 -14.04 28.00
C ARG A 203 -23.11 -14.04 28.25
N LEU A 204 -23.93 -14.26 27.22
CA LEU A 204 -25.40 -14.24 27.36
C LEU A 204 -25.93 -15.39 28.21
N VAL A 205 -25.24 -16.52 28.24
CA VAL A 205 -25.69 -17.70 29.00
C VAL A 205 -25.04 -17.88 30.38
N ILE A 206 -24.22 -16.90 30.81
CA ILE A 206 -23.59 -16.92 32.15
C ILE A 206 -24.65 -17.09 33.25
N GLY A 207 -24.40 -18.05 34.16
CA GLY A 207 -25.26 -18.33 35.33
C GLY A 207 -26.53 -19.10 34.97
N ASP A 208 -26.60 -19.77 33.84
CA ASP A 208 -27.59 -20.77 33.51
C ASP A 208 -26.96 -22.16 33.49
N ASP A 209 -27.04 -22.89 34.60
CA ASP A 209 -26.39 -24.21 34.76
C ASP A 209 -27.01 -25.29 33.86
N LYS A 210 -28.15 -25.06 33.25
CA LYS A 210 -28.80 -25.96 32.31
C LYS A 210 -28.22 -25.83 30.88
N VAL A 211 -27.39 -24.82 30.62
CA VAL A 211 -26.74 -24.61 29.29
C VAL A 211 -25.35 -25.21 29.31
N ASN A 212 -25.13 -26.22 28.51
CA ASN A 212 -23.83 -26.86 28.36
C ASN A 212 -22.95 -26.13 27.34
N THR A 213 -21.98 -25.36 27.82
CA THR A 213 -21.07 -24.57 27.01
C THR A 213 -19.74 -25.27 26.66
N THR A 214 -19.59 -26.55 27.00
CA THR A 214 -18.31 -27.31 26.90
C THR A 214 -17.77 -27.29 25.46
N HIS A 215 -18.58 -27.63 24.48
CA HIS A 215 -18.16 -27.67 23.07
C HIS A 215 -17.79 -26.32 22.54
N LEU A 216 -18.52 -25.26 22.91
CA LEU A 216 -18.25 -23.89 22.47
C LEU A 216 -16.94 -23.36 23.07
N LYS A 217 -16.67 -23.65 24.35
CA LYS A 217 -15.40 -23.33 25.02
C LYS A 217 -14.22 -24.11 24.43
N ALA A 218 -14.42 -25.39 24.12
CA ALA A 218 -13.38 -26.22 23.49
C ALA A 218 -13.01 -25.69 22.09
N TRP A 219 -14.00 -25.34 21.27
CA TRP A 219 -13.78 -24.69 19.98
C TRP A 219 -12.97 -23.40 20.14
N LEU A 220 -13.39 -22.51 21.06
CA LEU A 220 -12.71 -21.25 21.30
C LEU A 220 -11.24 -21.43 21.73
N ALA A 221 -10.97 -22.40 22.61
CA ALA A 221 -9.60 -22.70 23.06
C ALA A 221 -8.73 -23.22 21.91
N LYS A 222 -9.27 -24.16 21.11
CA LYS A 222 -8.59 -24.72 19.94
C LYS A 222 -8.24 -23.63 18.93
N GLU A 223 -9.22 -22.85 18.51
CA GLU A 223 -9.02 -21.83 17.48
C GLU A 223 -8.17 -20.65 17.98
N ASN A 224 -8.25 -20.25 19.25
CA ASN A 224 -7.31 -19.27 19.82
C ASN A 224 -5.86 -19.74 19.69
N LYS A 225 -5.57 -21.03 19.97
CA LYS A 225 -4.22 -21.59 19.82
C LYS A 225 -3.73 -21.53 18.37
N GLU A 226 -4.59 -21.86 17.41
CA GLU A 226 -4.25 -21.79 15.99
C GLU A 226 -4.04 -20.36 15.50
N GLN A 227 -4.87 -19.40 15.93
CA GLN A 227 -4.70 -17.99 15.59
C GLN A 227 -3.45 -17.38 16.24
N THR A 228 -3.13 -17.76 17.48
CA THR A 228 -1.89 -17.34 18.16
C THR A 228 -0.66 -17.78 17.37
N LYS A 229 -0.61 -19.03 16.91
CA LYS A 229 0.49 -19.48 16.04
C LYS A 229 0.62 -18.67 14.77
N ARG A 230 -0.52 -18.25 14.18
CA ARG A 230 -0.55 -17.52 12.90
C ARG A 230 -0.17 -16.07 13.03
N TYR A 231 -0.59 -15.37 14.09
CA TYR A 231 -0.57 -13.91 14.16
C TYR A 231 0.25 -13.33 15.32
N SER A 232 0.64 -14.12 16.30
CA SER A 232 1.21 -13.58 17.54
C SER A 232 2.56 -14.21 17.93
N SER A 233 3.32 -14.74 16.98
CA SER A 233 4.65 -15.26 17.29
C SER A 233 5.60 -14.11 17.58
N HIS A 234 6.04 -13.98 18.84
CA HIS A 234 7.08 -13.02 19.29
C HIS A 234 6.75 -11.52 19.02
N LEU A 235 5.45 -11.16 18.97
CA LEU A 235 5.04 -9.77 18.71
C LEU A 235 4.97 -8.90 19.97
N TYR A 236 4.96 -9.51 21.15
CA TYR A 236 4.83 -8.80 22.40
C TYR A 236 6.16 -8.75 23.16
N SER A 237 6.47 -7.57 23.69
CA SER A 237 7.57 -7.43 24.63
C SER A 237 7.25 -8.19 25.93
N GLU A 238 8.24 -8.87 26.50
CA GLU A 238 8.15 -9.46 27.83
C GLU A 238 8.44 -8.42 28.93
N ASN A 239 8.77 -7.19 28.54
CA ASN A 239 8.98 -6.09 29.47
C ASN A 239 7.64 -5.53 29.97
N ASP A 240 7.58 -5.22 31.25
CA ASP A 240 6.44 -4.58 31.89
C ASP A 240 6.37 -3.09 31.45
N THR A 241 5.60 -2.83 30.38
CA THR A 241 5.39 -1.49 29.82
C THR A 241 4.16 -0.78 30.41
N ASP A 242 3.39 -1.48 31.26
CA ASP A 242 2.12 -0.96 31.80
C ASP A 242 2.31 0.22 32.79
N LYS A 243 3.54 0.51 33.17
CA LYS A 243 3.88 1.60 34.12
C LYS A 243 4.16 2.93 33.42
N LEU A 244 3.98 3.04 32.11
CA LEU A 244 4.52 4.19 31.39
C LEU A 244 3.67 5.44 31.40
N LEU A 245 2.37 5.41 31.72
CA LEU A 245 1.55 6.63 31.70
C LEU A 245 0.37 6.56 32.66
N ASP A 246 0.31 7.51 33.59
CA ASP A 246 -0.95 7.92 34.22
C ASP A 246 -1.80 8.61 33.15
N PHE A 247 -2.66 7.82 32.49
CA PHE A 247 -3.54 8.32 31.45
C PHE A 247 -4.86 8.82 32.07
N VAL A 248 -5.13 10.11 31.92
CA VAL A 248 -6.43 10.69 32.23
C VAL A 248 -7.27 10.67 30.96
N PRO A 249 -8.33 9.83 30.87
CA PRO A 249 -9.19 9.79 29.69
C PRO A 249 -9.86 11.15 29.48
N ALA A 250 -9.92 11.59 28.21
CA ALA A 250 -10.68 12.76 27.84
C ALA A 250 -12.19 12.47 27.96
N ASP A 251 -12.97 13.48 28.39
CA ASP A 251 -14.44 13.40 28.36
C ASP A 251 -14.92 13.56 26.90
N LEU A 252 -15.31 12.44 26.31
CA LEU A 252 -15.82 12.37 24.95
C LEU A 252 -17.34 12.43 24.84
N SER A 253 -18.07 12.74 25.96
CA SER A 253 -19.53 12.71 25.99
C SER A 253 -20.20 13.69 25.02
N LYS A 254 -19.49 14.73 24.59
CA LYS A 254 -19.96 15.76 23.64
C LYS A 254 -19.15 15.79 22.34
N ALA A 255 -18.25 14.83 22.15
CA ALA A 255 -17.40 14.79 20.95
C ALA A 255 -18.20 14.32 19.72
N GLU A 256 -17.99 14.99 18.62
CA GLU A 256 -18.49 14.54 17.33
C GLU A 256 -17.67 13.36 16.80
N SER A 257 -18.34 12.44 16.09
CA SER A 257 -17.65 11.34 15.41
C SER A 257 -17.14 11.84 14.06
N VAL A 258 -15.83 11.87 13.91
CA VAL A 258 -15.14 12.28 12.68
C VAL A 258 -14.10 11.26 12.28
N ASP A 259 -13.62 11.32 11.04
CA ASP A 259 -12.49 10.50 10.59
C ASP A 259 -11.24 10.81 11.42
N ALA A 260 -10.47 9.78 11.78
CA ALA A 260 -9.25 9.93 12.57
C ALA A 260 -8.22 10.87 11.90
N ARG A 261 -8.14 10.88 10.55
CA ARG A 261 -7.29 11.79 9.79
C ARG A 261 -7.57 13.27 10.06
N ILE A 262 -8.84 13.63 10.27
CA ILE A 262 -9.26 15.00 10.60
C ILE A 262 -8.72 15.40 11.97
N VAL A 263 -8.83 14.50 12.95
CA VAL A 263 -8.28 14.72 14.30
C VAL A 263 -6.77 14.93 14.25
N ILE A 264 -6.07 14.12 13.46
CA ILE A 264 -4.60 14.23 13.27
C ILE A 264 -4.26 15.56 12.61
N ARG A 265 -4.93 15.90 11.52
CA ARG A 265 -4.73 17.16 10.79
C ARG A 265 -4.95 18.39 11.67
N ASP A 266 -6.05 18.42 12.40
CA ASP A 266 -6.42 19.55 13.27
C ASP A 266 -5.44 19.66 14.45
N ASN A 267 -4.91 18.52 14.94
CA ASN A 267 -3.86 18.52 15.94
C ASN A 267 -2.54 19.11 15.42
N PHE A 268 -2.13 18.75 14.18
CA PHE A 268 -0.98 19.38 13.54
C PHE A 268 -1.19 20.87 13.30
N ASP A 269 -2.38 21.28 12.90
CA ASP A 269 -2.73 22.70 12.72
C ASP A 269 -2.58 23.49 14.03
N ALA A 270 -3.09 22.94 15.12
CA ALA A 270 -2.95 23.53 16.45
C ALA A 270 -1.47 23.58 16.90
N LEU A 271 -0.69 22.53 16.62
CA LEU A 271 0.72 22.44 16.93
C LEU A 271 1.54 23.46 16.16
N PHE A 272 1.35 23.60 14.86
CA PHE A 272 2.03 24.61 14.03
C PHE A 272 1.68 26.04 14.41
N THR A 273 0.45 26.28 14.87
CA THR A 273 0.00 27.57 15.38
C THR A 273 0.67 27.90 16.69
N LYS A 274 0.78 26.93 17.59
CA LYS A 274 1.33 27.13 18.94
C LYS A 274 2.85 27.23 18.97
N TYR A 275 3.52 26.46 18.07
CA TYR A 275 4.97 26.34 18.01
C TYR A 275 5.48 26.72 16.61
N PRO A 276 5.80 28.01 16.38
CA PRO A 276 6.25 28.49 15.06
C PRO A 276 7.53 27.83 14.54
N GLU A 277 8.37 27.32 15.44
CA GLU A 277 9.61 26.61 15.16
C GLU A 277 9.41 25.16 14.69
N THR A 278 8.21 24.60 14.82
CA THR A 278 7.93 23.22 14.40
C THR A 278 7.97 23.07 12.90
N LEU A 279 8.72 22.09 12.45
CA LEU A 279 8.87 21.70 11.05
C LEU A 279 8.40 20.26 10.86
N VAL A 280 7.82 19.98 9.71
CA VAL A 280 7.54 18.61 9.24
C VAL A 280 8.09 18.45 7.83
N PHE A 281 8.85 17.41 7.62
CA PHE A 281 9.35 17.03 6.31
C PHE A 281 9.45 15.52 6.21
N GLY A 282 9.22 15.00 5.04
CA GLY A 282 9.24 13.56 4.80
C GLY A 282 8.59 13.20 3.46
N GLU A 283 8.47 11.92 3.21
CA GLU A 283 7.78 11.42 2.04
C GLU A 283 6.30 11.81 2.11
N ASP A 284 5.79 12.37 1.02
CA ASP A 284 4.37 12.74 0.87
C ASP A 284 3.84 13.72 1.94
N SER A 285 4.70 14.29 2.78
CA SER A 285 4.28 15.13 3.90
C SER A 285 3.76 16.50 3.48
N GLY A 286 4.25 17.03 2.36
CA GLY A 286 3.98 18.38 1.88
C GLY A 286 2.74 18.48 1.01
N LYS A 287 2.91 18.32 -0.31
CA LYS A 287 1.90 18.60 -1.32
C LYS A 287 0.59 17.83 -1.14
N ILE A 288 0.66 16.54 -0.91
CA ILE A 288 -0.53 15.71 -0.69
C ILE A 288 -0.98 15.64 0.77
N GLY A 289 -0.13 16.05 1.70
CA GLY A 289 -0.45 16.11 3.11
C GLY A 289 -0.52 14.74 3.80
N ASP A 290 0.49 13.88 3.54
CA ASP A 290 0.57 12.49 3.98
C ASP A 290 -0.38 11.54 3.21
N VAL A 291 0.02 10.30 3.08
CA VAL A 291 -0.75 9.23 2.40
C VAL A 291 -2.15 9.08 3.00
N ASN A 292 -2.25 9.21 4.33
CA ASN A 292 -3.52 9.18 5.07
C ASN A 292 -4.16 10.55 5.25
N GLN A 293 -3.61 11.61 4.65
CA GLN A 293 -4.11 12.99 4.70
C GLN A 293 -4.12 13.63 6.10
N GLY A 294 -3.24 13.17 6.99
CA GLY A 294 -3.06 13.77 8.31
C GLY A 294 -2.43 15.16 8.32
N LEU A 295 -1.85 15.58 7.18
CA LEU A 295 -1.25 16.92 6.96
C LEU A 295 -1.92 17.67 5.79
N GLU A 296 -3.09 17.22 5.32
CA GLU A 296 -3.79 17.82 4.19
C GLU A 296 -3.98 19.34 4.35
N GLY A 297 -3.49 20.11 3.36
CA GLY A 297 -3.58 21.57 3.34
C GLY A 297 -2.56 22.30 4.24
N MET A 298 -1.76 21.59 5.04
CA MET A 298 -0.81 22.22 5.96
C MET A 298 0.32 22.94 5.21
N GLN A 299 0.84 22.38 4.12
CA GLN A 299 1.84 23.05 3.30
C GLN A 299 1.31 24.36 2.72
N LEU A 300 0.07 24.36 2.20
CA LEU A 300 -0.55 25.57 1.66
C LEU A 300 -0.72 26.65 2.74
N LYS A 301 -1.07 26.25 3.96
CA LYS A 301 -1.33 27.17 5.08
C LYS A 301 -0.04 27.72 5.71
N TYR A 302 0.96 26.87 5.92
CA TYR A 302 2.17 27.21 6.69
C TYR A 302 3.43 27.41 5.85
N GLY A 303 3.36 27.11 4.56
CA GLY A 303 4.46 27.25 3.61
C GLY A 303 5.33 25.99 3.48
N GLU A 304 5.97 25.87 2.33
CA GLU A 304 6.80 24.71 1.96
C GLU A 304 8.05 24.55 2.85
N THR A 305 8.56 25.62 3.42
CA THR A 305 9.68 25.58 4.35
C THR A 305 9.33 24.91 5.68
N ARG A 306 8.06 24.95 6.08
CA ARG A 306 7.59 24.36 7.35
C ARG A 306 6.99 22.98 7.18
N VAL A 307 6.36 22.73 6.04
CA VAL A 307 5.75 21.43 5.72
C VAL A 307 6.20 21.06 4.32
N SER A 308 7.20 20.20 4.22
CA SER A 308 7.88 19.92 2.96
C SER A 308 7.92 18.44 2.60
N ASP A 309 7.95 18.20 1.31
CA ASP A 309 8.26 16.91 0.75
C ASP A 309 9.76 16.63 0.81
N ALA A 310 10.10 15.38 0.98
CA ALA A 310 11.46 14.86 0.84
C ALA A 310 11.44 13.64 -0.08
N GLY A 311 12.57 13.33 -0.70
CA GLY A 311 12.70 12.09 -1.45
C GLY A 311 12.59 10.87 -0.54
N ILE A 312 12.27 9.71 -1.12
CA ILE A 312 12.17 8.42 -0.41
C ILE A 312 13.57 7.97 0.01
N ARG A 313 14.00 8.44 1.15
CA ARG A 313 15.35 8.24 1.72
C ARG A 313 15.30 8.34 3.23
N GLU A 314 14.74 7.37 3.89
CA GLU A 314 14.39 7.38 5.32
C GLU A 314 15.61 7.71 6.22
N ALA A 315 16.76 7.12 5.92
CA ALA A 315 17.98 7.42 6.67
C ALA A 315 18.42 8.89 6.53
N THR A 316 18.24 9.50 5.36
CA THR A 316 18.52 10.92 5.12
C THR A 316 17.50 11.80 5.83
N ILE A 317 16.22 11.47 5.78
CA ILE A 317 15.15 12.19 6.47
C ILE A 317 15.41 12.21 7.97
N LEU A 318 15.72 11.04 8.55
CA LEU A 318 16.07 10.95 9.98
C LEU A 318 17.33 11.77 10.31
N GLY A 319 18.38 11.64 9.51
CA GLY A 319 19.64 12.40 9.71
C GLY A 319 19.43 13.92 9.59
N GLN A 320 18.59 14.36 8.65
CA GLN A 320 18.20 15.76 8.52
C GLN A 320 17.45 16.24 9.77
N GLY A 321 16.51 15.45 10.29
CA GLY A 321 15.76 15.76 11.51
C GLY A 321 16.69 15.92 12.72
N ILE A 322 17.65 15.01 12.89
CA ILE A 322 18.64 15.08 13.95
C ILE A 322 19.48 16.35 13.81
N GLY A 323 20.00 16.64 12.59
CA GLY A 323 20.83 17.81 12.35
C GLY A 323 20.10 19.13 12.55
N MET A 324 18.82 19.21 12.21
CA MET A 324 18.00 20.42 12.41
C MET A 324 17.60 20.62 13.87
N ALA A 325 17.52 19.55 14.67
CA ALA A 325 17.20 19.63 16.10
C ALA A 325 18.40 19.98 16.98
N MET A 326 19.63 19.81 16.50
CA MET A 326 20.87 20.18 17.19
C MET A 326 21.22 21.66 17.05
#